data_70865646d16ef8b8cd453f22222d02cb
#
_entry.id   70865646d16ef8b8cd453f22222d02cb
#
_cell.length_a   1.000
_cell.length_b   1.000
_cell.length_c   1.000
_cell.angle_alpha   90.00
_cell.angle_beta   90.00
_cell.angle_gamma   90.00
#
_symmetry.space_group_name_H-M   'P 1'
#
loop_
_entity.id
_entity.type
_entity.pdbx_description
1 polymer ?
#
loop_
_entity_poly.entity_id
_entity_poly.type
_entity_poly.pdbx_seq_one_letter_code
_entity_poly.pdbx_strand_id
1 'polypeptide(L)'
;MMSRVLRWTVAVFLASLPPTGLAAEPGLITMPSKYSVEVTIQRFEAAIRAKSDQGWMVFTELDHAAAAEKNGLKLPARTVIFFGNPRGGTPSMQKSPTLAIDVPLKALVWQDDQGKVWLTFNSGAYLQDYVYPRHGLPSNPAAATAFDEFLKQVAEQATE
;
A
#
# COMPACT_ATOMS: atom_id res chain seq x y z
N MET A 1 -48.68 39.69 -40.00
CA MET A 1 -47.33 39.90 -39.38
C MET A 1 -47.21 38.88 -38.28
N MET A 2 -46.59 37.69 -38.57
CA MET A 2 -46.39 36.63 -37.61
C MET A 2 -44.93 36.67 -37.13
N SER A 3 -44.74 37.01 -35.85
CA SER A 3 -43.42 37.01 -35.18
C SER A 3 -43.02 35.59 -34.78
N ARG A 4 -41.93 35.08 -35.37
CA ARG A 4 -41.31 33.81 -35.00
C ARG A 4 -40.36 34.04 -33.80
N VAL A 5 -40.73 33.53 -32.65
CA VAL A 5 -39.87 33.48 -31.48
C VAL A 5 -38.90 32.29 -31.62
N LEU A 6 -37.61 32.59 -31.81
CA LEU A 6 -36.53 31.61 -31.87
C LEU A 6 -36.13 31.19 -30.45
N ARG A 7 -36.49 29.96 -30.05
CA ARG A 7 -36.09 29.40 -28.75
C ARG A 7 -34.67 28.82 -28.86
N TRP A 8 -33.73 29.44 -28.20
CA TRP A 8 -32.38 28.91 -28.02
C TRP A 8 -32.37 27.89 -26.87
N THR A 9 -32.16 26.60 -27.18
CA THR A 9 -31.87 25.55 -26.17
C THR A 9 -30.38 25.57 -25.89
N VAL A 10 -30.01 25.97 -24.67
CA VAL A 10 -28.64 25.87 -24.18
C VAL A 10 -28.45 24.41 -23.69
N ALA A 11 -27.66 23.64 -24.44
CA ALA A 11 -27.21 22.32 -24.00
C ALA A 11 -26.07 22.49 -23.01
N VAL A 12 -26.33 22.22 -21.73
CA VAL A 12 -25.28 22.16 -20.71
C VAL A 12 -24.55 20.82 -20.87
N PHE A 13 -23.34 20.85 -21.41
CA PHE A 13 -22.42 19.72 -21.38
C PHE A 13 -21.86 19.60 -19.98
N LEU A 14 -22.33 18.64 -19.19
CA LEU A 14 -21.63 18.18 -17.98
C LEU A 14 -20.38 17.41 -18.45
N ALA A 15 -19.24 18.08 -18.43
CA ALA A 15 -17.96 17.39 -18.55
C ALA A 15 -17.74 16.58 -17.27
N SER A 16 -17.88 15.25 -17.37
CA SER A 16 -17.44 14.32 -16.32
C SER A 16 -15.92 14.42 -16.19
N LEU A 17 -15.44 15.03 -15.10
CA LEU A 17 -14.03 14.97 -14.74
C LEU A 17 -13.64 13.49 -14.54
N PRO A 18 -12.52 13.03 -15.11
CA PRO A 18 -12.02 11.70 -14.83
C PRO A 18 -11.72 11.58 -13.32
N PRO A 19 -11.90 10.39 -12.71
CA PRO A 19 -11.53 10.20 -11.32
C PRO A 19 -10.04 10.54 -11.16
N THR A 20 -9.73 11.43 -10.23
CA THR A 20 -8.36 11.75 -9.83
C THR A 20 -7.75 10.48 -9.24
N GLY A 21 -7.05 9.72 -10.09
CA GLY A 21 -6.18 8.64 -9.60
C GLY A 21 -5.16 9.26 -8.66
N LEU A 22 -4.91 8.60 -7.53
CA LEU A 22 -3.80 8.98 -6.64
C LEU A 22 -2.53 9.06 -7.51
N ALA A 23 -1.83 10.19 -7.45
CA ALA A 23 -0.53 10.32 -8.09
C ALA A 23 0.39 9.22 -7.54
N ALA A 24 1.16 8.57 -8.42
CA ALA A 24 2.12 7.57 -7.99
C ALA A 24 3.21 8.25 -7.16
N GLU A 25 3.20 8.01 -5.84
CA GLU A 25 4.23 8.51 -4.94
C GLU A 25 5.52 7.70 -5.17
N PRO A 26 6.68 8.36 -5.36
CA PRO A 26 7.94 7.66 -5.57
C PRO A 26 8.22 6.66 -4.45
N GLY A 27 8.47 5.42 -4.80
CA GLY A 27 8.78 4.36 -3.84
C GLY A 27 7.59 3.71 -3.15
N LEU A 28 6.34 4.13 -3.43
CA LEU A 28 5.12 3.48 -2.97
C LEU A 28 4.39 2.78 -4.12
N ILE A 29 3.85 1.61 -3.82
CA ILE A 29 2.90 0.90 -4.69
C ILE A 29 1.56 0.90 -3.96
N THR A 30 0.51 1.44 -4.60
CA THR A 30 -0.84 1.54 -4.04
C THR A 30 -1.84 0.87 -4.96
N MET A 31 -2.64 -0.04 -4.42
CA MET A 31 -3.66 -0.81 -5.14
C MET A 31 -5.03 -0.63 -4.49
N PRO A 32 -6.12 -0.45 -5.26
CA PRO A 32 -7.46 -0.40 -4.72
C PRO A 32 -7.90 -1.79 -4.28
N SER A 33 -8.63 -1.89 -3.17
CA SER A 33 -9.27 -3.13 -2.73
C SER A 33 -10.77 -3.13 -3.05
N LYS A 34 -11.29 -4.31 -3.41
CA LYS A 34 -12.74 -4.57 -3.57
C LYS A 34 -13.43 -4.87 -2.24
N TYR A 35 -12.66 -5.02 -1.16
CA TYR A 35 -13.11 -5.48 0.14
C TYR A 35 -13.10 -4.36 1.19
N SER A 36 -13.69 -4.62 2.35
CA SER A 36 -13.52 -3.76 3.53
C SER A 36 -12.07 -3.77 4.03
N VAL A 37 -11.75 -2.84 4.92
CA VAL A 37 -10.41 -2.76 5.54
C VAL A 37 -10.07 -4.08 6.24
N GLU A 38 -10.98 -4.59 7.07
CA GLU A 38 -10.79 -5.83 7.84
C GLU A 38 -10.57 -7.04 6.95
N VAL A 39 -11.38 -7.18 5.88
CA VAL A 39 -11.25 -8.30 4.94
C VAL A 39 -9.95 -8.19 4.14
N THR A 40 -9.56 -6.98 3.74
CA THR A 40 -8.28 -6.76 3.03
C THR A 40 -7.08 -7.14 3.91
N ILE A 41 -7.09 -6.75 5.20
CA ILE A 41 -6.06 -7.13 6.17
C ILE A 41 -5.98 -8.66 6.29
N GLN A 42 -7.12 -9.32 6.58
CA GLN A 42 -7.18 -10.78 6.75
C GLN A 42 -6.65 -11.53 5.51
N ARG A 43 -7.03 -11.08 4.32
CA ARG A 43 -6.59 -11.68 3.06
C ARG A 43 -5.11 -11.46 2.81
N PHE A 44 -4.58 -10.24 3.07
CA PHE A 44 -3.14 -9.97 2.96
C PHE A 44 -2.33 -10.85 3.91
N GLU A 45 -2.73 -10.92 5.16
CA GLU A 45 -2.07 -11.78 6.14
C GLU A 45 -2.11 -13.26 5.76
N ALA A 46 -3.27 -13.74 5.28
CA ALA A 46 -3.41 -15.12 4.82
C ALA A 46 -2.48 -15.41 3.63
N ALA A 47 -2.35 -14.47 2.68
CA ALA A 47 -1.45 -14.60 1.54
C ALA A 47 0.04 -14.64 1.97
N ILE A 48 0.44 -13.84 2.97
CA ILE A 48 1.79 -13.90 3.55
C ILE A 48 2.01 -15.23 4.29
N ARG A 49 1.06 -15.66 5.13
CA ARG A 49 1.16 -16.92 5.88
C ARG A 49 1.20 -18.15 4.99
N ALA A 50 0.56 -18.11 3.81
CA ALA A 50 0.65 -19.17 2.80
C ALA A 50 2.06 -19.37 2.22
N LYS A 51 3.00 -18.45 2.50
CA LYS A 51 4.42 -18.53 2.12
C LYS A 51 5.34 -18.83 3.32
N SER A 52 4.80 -19.36 4.41
CA SER A 52 5.56 -19.65 5.63
C SER A 52 6.64 -20.72 5.44
N ASP A 53 6.46 -21.67 4.53
CA ASP A 53 7.47 -22.63 4.10
C ASP A 53 8.72 -21.95 3.50
N GLN A 54 8.54 -20.81 2.84
CA GLN A 54 9.61 -19.96 2.30
C GLN A 54 10.20 -19.00 3.35
N GLY A 55 9.67 -19.00 4.60
CA GLY A 55 10.13 -18.18 5.71
C GLY A 55 9.41 -16.85 5.89
N TRP A 56 8.34 -16.58 5.13
CA TRP A 56 7.53 -15.39 5.31
C TRP A 56 6.61 -15.50 6.52
N MET A 57 6.44 -14.39 7.24
CA MET A 57 5.56 -14.30 8.39
C MET A 57 5.00 -12.89 8.59
N VAL A 58 3.87 -12.81 9.27
CA VAL A 58 3.30 -11.58 9.83
C VAL A 58 3.79 -11.49 11.29
N PHE A 59 4.29 -10.32 11.69
CA PHE A 59 4.76 -10.07 13.05
C PHE A 59 3.66 -9.49 13.93
N THR A 60 3.05 -8.39 13.51
CA THR A 60 2.04 -7.65 14.26
C THR A 60 1.32 -6.66 13.36
N GLU A 61 0.26 -6.07 13.91
CA GLU A 61 -0.47 -4.95 13.32
C GLU A 61 -0.41 -3.72 14.22
N LEU A 62 -0.53 -2.54 13.62
CA LEU A 62 -0.70 -1.26 14.30
C LEU A 62 -1.91 -0.53 13.71
N ASP A 63 -2.96 -0.40 14.49
CA ASP A 63 -4.16 0.36 14.12
C ASP A 63 -4.00 1.84 14.57
N HIS A 64 -3.73 2.71 13.59
CA HIS A 64 -3.60 4.15 13.84
C HIS A 64 -4.95 4.81 14.16
N ALA A 65 -6.06 4.30 13.61
CA ALA A 65 -7.39 4.86 13.89
C ALA A 65 -7.80 4.58 15.33
N ALA A 66 -7.61 3.35 15.83
CA ALA A 66 -7.85 3.02 17.22
C ALA A 66 -6.92 3.79 18.19
N ALA A 67 -5.66 4.03 17.79
CA ALA A 67 -4.74 4.84 18.57
C ALA A 67 -5.18 6.34 18.63
N ALA A 68 -5.70 6.88 17.54
CA ALA A 68 -6.25 8.23 17.49
C ALA A 68 -7.50 8.35 18.39
N GLU A 69 -8.42 7.40 18.31
CA GLU A 69 -9.66 7.37 19.11
C GLU A 69 -9.37 7.39 20.62
N LYS A 70 -8.37 6.62 21.08
CA LYS A 70 -7.93 6.63 22.49
C LYS A 70 -7.47 8.01 22.98
N ASN A 71 -7.13 8.93 22.06
CA ASN A 71 -6.72 10.31 22.34
C ASN A 71 -7.80 11.33 21.97
N GLY A 72 -9.05 10.90 21.75
CA GLY A 72 -10.17 11.77 21.38
C GLY A 72 -10.10 12.36 19.96
N LEU A 73 -9.25 11.78 19.11
CA LEU A 73 -9.08 12.20 17.72
C LEU A 73 -9.83 11.25 16.76
N LYS A 74 -10.24 11.79 15.61
CA LYS A 74 -10.88 10.99 14.55
C LYS A 74 -9.88 10.78 13.40
N LEU A 75 -9.72 9.53 12.99
CA LEU A 75 -8.92 9.15 11.85
C LEU A 75 -9.67 8.05 11.06
N PRO A 76 -9.86 8.17 9.74
CA PRO A 76 -10.33 7.05 8.93
C PRO A 76 -9.44 5.81 9.14
N ALA A 77 -9.97 4.62 8.88
CA ALA A 77 -9.24 3.38 9.09
C ALA A 77 -7.85 3.39 8.43
N ARG A 78 -6.82 3.11 9.21
CA ARG A 78 -5.41 3.02 8.79
C ARG A 78 -4.69 2.01 9.66
N THR A 79 -4.46 0.82 9.11
CA THR A 79 -3.76 -0.26 9.82
C THR A 79 -2.48 -0.63 9.07
N VAL A 80 -1.36 -0.59 9.76
CA VAL A 80 -0.07 -1.07 9.26
C VAL A 80 0.13 -2.51 9.68
N ILE A 81 0.41 -3.38 8.72
CA ILE A 81 0.79 -4.78 8.93
C ILE A 81 2.30 -4.87 8.83
N PHE A 82 2.95 -5.36 9.88
CA PHE A 82 4.38 -5.64 9.89
C PHE A 82 4.61 -7.10 9.51
N PHE A 83 5.36 -7.29 8.43
CA PHE A 83 5.63 -8.62 7.87
C PHE A 83 7.07 -8.72 7.36
N GLY A 84 7.54 -9.92 7.12
CA GLY A 84 8.88 -10.09 6.58
C GLY A 84 9.34 -11.53 6.51
N ASN A 85 10.59 -11.69 6.09
CA ASN A 85 11.24 -12.98 5.98
C ASN A 85 12.54 -12.97 6.78
N PRO A 86 12.55 -13.50 8.01
CA PRO A 86 13.78 -13.57 8.85
C PRO A 86 14.93 -14.31 8.18
N ARG A 87 14.65 -15.34 7.36
CA ARG A 87 15.71 -16.08 6.64
C ARG A 87 16.46 -15.17 5.65
N GLY A 88 15.75 -14.22 5.00
CA GLY A 88 16.35 -13.24 4.09
C GLY A 88 16.93 -12.02 4.80
N GLY A 89 16.24 -11.52 5.84
CA GLY A 89 16.61 -10.29 6.53
C GLY A 89 17.77 -10.43 7.51
N THR A 90 17.86 -11.55 8.26
CA THR A 90 18.88 -11.74 9.29
C THR A 90 20.30 -11.61 8.78
N PRO A 91 20.72 -12.21 7.64
CA PRO A 91 22.06 -12.04 7.11
C PRO A 91 22.44 -10.58 6.80
N SER A 92 21.47 -9.78 6.35
CA SER A 92 21.66 -8.35 6.10
C SER A 92 21.82 -7.56 7.40
N MET A 93 21.00 -7.84 8.42
CA MET A 93 21.14 -7.21 9.75
C MET A 93 22.43 -7.62 10.48
N GLN A 94 22.94 -8.84 10.27
CA GLN A 94 24.25 -9.24 10.77
C GLN A 94 25.39 -8.41 10.17
N LYS A 95 25.29 -8.05 8.89
CA LYS A 95 26.27 -7.18 8.21
C LYS A 95 26.11 -5.71 8.62
N SER A 96 24.88 -5.25 8.79
CA SER A 96 24.54 -3.89 9.19
C SER A 96 23.42 -3.88 10.24
N PRO A 97 23.77 -3.81 11.54
CA PRO A 97 22.79 -3.84 12.63
C PRO A 97 21.76 -2.71 12.57
N THR A 98 22.12 -1.55 12.01
CA THR A 98 21.21 -0.40 11.87
C THR A 98 20.07 -0.65 10.91
N LEU A 99 20.15 -1.64 10.01
CA LEU A 99 19.03 -2.03 9.14
C LEU A 99 17.80 -2.42 9.96
N ALA A 100 17.97 -2.89 11.18
CA ALA A 100 16.85 -3.30 12.06
C ALA A 100 15.87 -2.17 12.38
N ILE A 101 16.20 -0.88 12.12
CA ILE A 101 15.26 0.24 12.30
C ILE A 101 14.24 0.34 11.14
N ASP A 102 14.63 -0.10 9.94
CA ASP A 102 13.78 -0.02 8.75
C ASP A 102 12.99 -1.29 8.47
N VAL A 103 13.43 -2.41 9.02
CA VAL A 103 12.71 -3.69 8.96
C VAL A 103 12.01 -3.98 10.29
N PRO A 104 10.92 -4.73 10.29
CA PRO A 104 10.31 -5.48 9.20
C PRO A 104 9.64 -4.59 8.14
N LEU A 105 9.27 -5.22 7.01
CA LEU A 105 8.51 -4.57 5.94
C LEU A 105 7.12 -4.17 6.43
N LYS A 106 6.49 -3.22 5.74
CA LYS A 106 5.21 -2.65 6.14
C LYS A 106 4.26 -2.62 4.95
N ALA A 107 3.01 -3.02 5.18
CA ALA A 107 1.89 -2.81 4.28
C ALA A 107 0.82 -2.02 5.04
N LEU A 108 0.28 -0.97 4.42
CA LEU A 108 -0.77 -0.14 4.98
C LEU A 108 -2.09 -0.47 4.28
N VAL A 109 -3.09 -0.91 5.02
CA VAL A 109 -4.48 -0.95 4.56
C VAL A 109 -5.18 0.28 5.10
N TRP A 110 -5.81 1.07 4.21
CA TRP A 110 -6.38 2.35 4.59
C TRP A 110 -7.62 2.71 3.78
N GLN A 111 -8.46 3.55 4.35
CA GLN A 111 -9.66 4.08 3.71
C GLN A 111 -9.49 5.57 3.44
N ASP A 112 -9.84 6.01 2.23
CA ASP A 112 -9.86 7.43 1.88
C ASP A 112 -11.16 8.12 2.33
N ASP A 113 -11.24 9.43 2.11
CA ASP A 113 -12.39 10.25 2.51
C ASP A 113 -13.67 9.91 1.72
N GLN A 114 -13.57 9.14 0.64
CA GLN A 114 -14.69 8.64 -0.16
C GLN A 114 -15.15 7.24 0.27
N GLY A 115 -14.48 6.66 1.27
CA GLY A 115 -14.77 5.32 1.76
C GLY A 115 -14.12 4.20 0.94
N LYS A 116 -13.29 4.52 -0.05
CA LYS A 116 -12.58 3.53 -0.86
C LYS A 116 -11.39 2.97 -0.08
N VAL A 117 -11.21 1.66 -0.16
CA VAL A 117 -10.12 0.94 0.53
C VAL A 117 -8.93 0.74 -0.40
N TRP A 118 -7.75 0.91 0.15
CA TRP A 118 -6.47 0.83 -0.53
C TRP A 118 -5.48 -0.02 0.25
N LEU A 119 -4.59 -0.71 -0.47
CA LEU A 119 -3.42 -1.39 0.06
C LEU A 119 -2.18 -0.70 -0.50
N THR A 120 -1.27 -0.25 0.38
CA THR A 120 -0.04 0.48 0.02
C THR A 120 1.17 -0.17 0.67
N PHE A 121 2.28 -0.29 -0.05
CA PHE A 121 3.56 -0.79 0.46
C PHE A 121 4.74 -0.16 -0.27
N ASN A 122 5.94 -0.26 0.31
CA ASN A 122 7.15 0.22 -0.33
C ASN A 122 7.56 -0.69 -1.50
N SER A 123 7.98 -0.08 -2.62
CA SER A 123 8.53 -0.80 -3.76
C SER A 123 9.89 -1.44 -3.45
N GLY A 124 10.24 -2.48 -4.20
CA GLY A 124 11.57 -3.07 -4.14
C GLY A 124 12.67 -2.11 -4.52
N ALA A 125 12.42 -1.23 -5.49
CA ALA A 125 13.36 -0.16 -5.86
C ALA A 125 13.63 0.77 -4.68
N TYR A 126 12.60 1.22 -3.94
CA TYR A 126 12.81 2.04 -2.75
C TYR A 126 13.68 1.34 -1.70
N LEU A 127 13.42 0.06 -1.45
CA LEU A 127 14.22 -0.70 -0.48
C LEU A 127 15.68 -0.83 -0.93
N GLN A 128 15.92 -1.12 -2.21
CA GLN A 128 17.26 -1.39 -2.73
C GLN A 128 18.06 -0.13 -3.03
N ASP A 129 17.43 0.98 -3.40
CA ASP A 129 18.12 2.21 -3.83
C ASP A 129 18.24 3.24 -2.71
N TYR A 130 17.39 3.17 -1.68
CA TYR A 130 17.39 4.13 -0.57
C TYR A 130 17.61 3.48 0.79
N VAL A 131 16.89 2.39 1.12
CA VAL A 131 16.96 1.78 2.45
C VAL A 131 18.28 1.05 2.65
N TYR A 132 18.64 0.10 1.81
CA TYR A 132 19.88 -0.66 1.97
C TYR A 132 21.14 0.20 1.90
N PRO A 133 21.31 1.13 0.93
CA PRO A 133 22.50 1.97 0.85
C PRO A 133 22.72 2.86 2.06
N ARG A 134 21.65 3.40 2.69
CA ARG A 134 21.80 4.21 3.92
C ARG A 134 22.39 3.43 5.09
N HIS A 135 22.34 2.10 5.04
CA HIS A 135 22.93 1.19 6.01
C HIS A 135 24.27 0.59 5.53
N GLY A 136 24.84 1.12 4.44
CA GLY A 136 26.11 0.62 3.89
C GLY A 136 26.01 -0.73 3.19
N LEU A 137 24.79 -1.18 2.86
CA LEU A 137 24.55 -2.40 2.10
C LEU A 137 24.41 -2.09 0.60
N PRO A 138 24.92 -2.97 -0.28
CA PRO A 138 24.81 -2.74 -1.73
C PRO A 138 23.37 -2.84 -2.21
N SER A 139 23.00 -2.02 -3.20
CA SER A 139 21.76 -2.18 -3.97
C SER A 139 21.81 -3.44 -4.83
N ASN A 140 20.64 -4.09 -5.00
CA ASN A 140 20.47 -5.26 -5.84
C ASN A 140 19.18 -5.12 -6.68
N PRO A 141 19.26 -4.62 -7.92
CA PRO A 141 18.08 -4.43 -8.78
C PRO A 141 17.30 -5.73 -9.06
N ALA A 142 17.97 -6.87 -9.16
CA ALA A 142 17.28 -8.14 -9.35
C ALA A 142 16.45 -8.55 -8.12
N ALA A 143 16.95 -8.25 -6.91
CA ALA A 143 16.19 -8.45 -5.69
C ALA A 143 15.00 -7.47 -5.60
N ALA A 144 15.14 -6.23 -6.08
CA ALA A 144 14.05 -5.27 -6.18
C ALA A 144 12.91 -5.83 -7.05
N THR A 145 13.22 -6.28 -8.26
CA THR A 145 12.23 -6.84 -9.20
C THR A 145 11.53 -8.08 -8.62
N ALA A 146 12.29 -9.03 -8.08
CA ALA A 146 11.73 -10.25 -7.48
C ALA A 146 10.82 -9.94 -6.27
N PHE A 147 11.16 -8.91 -5.49
CA PHE A 147 10.34 -8.46 -4.38
C PHE A 147 9.03 -7.81 -4.85
N ASP A 148 9.08 -6.96 -5.86
CA ASP A 148 7.89 -6.32 -6.43
C ASP A 148 6.94 -7.36 -7.04
N GLU A 149 7.46 -8.35 -7.76
CA GLU A 149 6.67 -9.46 -8.30
C GLU A 149 5.99 -10.29 -7.20
N PHE A 150 6.73 -10.61 -6.13
CA PHE A 150 6.19 -11.31 -4.98
C PHE A 150 5.08 -10.51 -4.30
N LEU A 151 5.32 -9.23 -3.98
CA LEU A 151 4.32 -8.40 -3.31
C LEU A 151 3.11 -8.10 -4.19
N LYS A 152 3.29 -7.96 -5.50
CA LYS A 152 2.17 -7.83 -6.43
C LYS A 152 1.24 -9.03 -6.35
N GLN A 153 1.77 -10.27 -6.39
CA GLN A 153 0.96 -11.48 -6.25
C GLN A 153 0.19 -11.54 -4.91
N VAL A 154 0.87 -11.18 -3.80
CA VAL A 154 0.24 -11.13 -2.47
C VAL A 154 -0.85 -10.08 -2.41
N ALA A 155 -0.59 -8.89 -2.97
CA ALA A 155 -1.52 -7.78 -2.97
C ALA A 155 -2.77 -8.07 -3.84
N GLU A 156 -2.60 -8.67 -5.02
CA GLU A 156 -3.72 -9.11 -5.88
C GLU A 156 -4.63 -10.10 -5.13
N GLN A 157 -4.05 -11.08 -4.43
CA GLN A 157 -4.82 -12.02 -3.59
C GLN A 157 -5.58 -11.31 -2.47
N ALA A 158 -5.04 -10.20 -1.94
CA ALA A 158 -5.66 -9.45 -0.87
C ALA A 158 -6.77 -8.49 -1.34
N THR A 159 -6.69 -7.99 -2.57
CA THR A 159 -7.51 -6.88 -3.06
C THR A 159 -8.53 -7.26 -4.12
N GLU A 160 -8.39 -8.43 -4.76
CA GLU A 160 -9.24 -8.94 -5.83
C GLU A 160 -10.08 -10.17 -5.40
#